data_b7ff312083515bb81087cd79d22a9759
#
_entry.id   b7ff312083515bb81087cd79d22a9759
#
_cell.length_a   1.000
_cell.length_b   1.000
_cell.length_c   1.000
_cell.angle_alpha   90.00
_cell.angle_beta   90.00
_cell.angle_gamma   90.00
#
_symmetry.space_group_name_H-M   'P 1'
#
loop_
_entity.id
_entity.type
_entity.pdbx_description
1 polymer ?
#
loop_
_entity_poly.entity_id
_entity_poly.type
_entity_poly.pdbx_seq_one_letter_code
_entity_poly.pdbx_strand_id
1 'polypeptide(L)'
;HGAEVTVFPHGDLAALQAMLVEASGQRCLVVTDGVFSMDGTLAPLPELTELCRRFGAALMVDDAHGLGTVGATGRGIVEHFGMQQDPPDVLVVTGSKALGAEGGAVLASESVIAMLRQRARPYVYSTAPSPAVCAALTAALDILNGPNSPVPDLHRNVDRMATRLGLDTWPTPIVPVAVGDEASAVQAAHELGEQGWFVPAMRWPTVPRSRAIL
;
A
#
# COMPACT_ATOMS: atom_id res chain seq x y z
N HIS A 1 18.81 3.52 14.19
CA HIS A 1 19.27 2.41 13.36
C HIS A 1 20.65 2.63 12.73
N GLY A 2 21.14 3.88 12.70
CA GLY A 2 22.40 4.23 12.05
C GLY A 2 22.33 4.30 10.51
N ALA A 3 21.16 4.11 9.91
CA ALA A 3 20.95 4.35 8.48
C ALA A 3 20.64 5.84 8.24
N GLU A 4 21.25 6.40 7.22
CA GLU A 4 20.85 7.70 6.69
C GLU A 4 19.51 7.55 5.95
N VAL A 5 18.62 8.52 6.16
CA VAL A 5 17.29 8.51 5.54
C VAL A 5 17.12 9.75 4.70
N THR A 6 16.85 9.57 3.42
CA THR A 6 16.55 10.65 2.46
C THR A 6 15.16 10.38 1.86
N VAL A 7 14.35 11.43 1.71
CA VAL A 7 12.99 11.32 1.20
C VAL A 7 12.92 11.89 -0.20
N PHE A 8 12.45 11.10 -1.16
CA PHE A 8 12.14 11.58 -2.51
C PHE A 8 10.66 11.95 -2.64
N PRO A 9 10.29 12.90 -3.50
CA PRO A 9 8.91 13.31 -3.72
C PRO A 9 8.06 12.16 -4.26
N HIS A 10 6.76 12.20 -3.95
CA HIS A 10 5.79 11.19 -4.39
C HIS A 10 5.84 10.98 -5.91
N GLY A 11 6.09 9.75 -6.33
CA GLY A 11 6.14 9.34 -7.73
C GLY A 11 7.29 9.92 -8.56
N ASP A 12 8.21 10.69 -7.97
CA ASP A 12 9.30 11.36 -8.69
C ASP A 12 10.52 10.44 -8.87
N LEU A 13 10.48 9.68 -9.96
CA LEU A 13 11.58 8.77 -10.34
C LEU A 13 12.87 9.53 -10.70
N ALA A 14 12.77 10.77 -11.20
CA ALA A 14 13.95 11.54 -11.54
C ALA A 14 14.70 12.00 -10.28
N ALA A 15 13.99 12.46 -9.26
CA ALA A 15 14.56 12.76 -7.96
C ALA A 15 15.17 11.51 -7.31
N LEU A 16 14.47 10.37 -7.34
CA LEU A 16 15.01 9.11 -6.83
C LEU A 16 16.28 8.71 -7.57
N GLN A 17 16.33 8.82 -8.90
CA GLN A 17 17.52 8.53 -9.67
C GLN A 17 18.71 9.43 -9.27
N ALA A 18 18.50 10.73 -9.09
CA ALA A 18 19.54 11.64 -8.65
C ALA A 18 20.11 11.23 -7.29
N MET A 19 19.26 10.88 -6.34
CA MET A 19 19.67 10.40 -5.01
C MET A 19 20.46 9.08 -5.08
N LEU A 20 20.07 8.15 -5.94
CA LEU A 20 20.79 6.88 -6.13
C LEU A 20 22.15 7.10 -6.80
N VAL A 21 22.28 8.10 -7.67
CA VAL A 21 23.59 8.51 -8.24
C VAL A 21 24.51 9.05 -7.14
N GLU A 22 24.01 9.94 -6.28
CA GLU A 22 24.77 10.49 -5.14
C GLU A 22 25.19 9.41 -4.14
N ALA A 23 24.35 8.41 -3.92
CA ALA A 23 24.61 7.28 -3.04
C ALA A 23 25.43 6.16 -3.70
N SER A 24 26.03 6.41 -4.88
CA SER A 24 26.79 5.38 -5.61
C SER A 24 27.90 4.76 -4.76
N GLY A 25 27.99 3.43 -4.78
CA GLY A 25 28.94 2.66 -3.97
C GLY A 25 28.47 2.38 -2.54
N GLN A 26 27.32 2.90 -2.12
CA GLN A 26 26.70 2.59 -0.84
C GLN A 26 25.63 1.50 -0.99
N ARG A 27 25.30 0.81 0.12
CA ARG A 27 24.16 -0.09 0.17
C ARG A 27 22.89 0.72 0.36
N CYS A 28 22.01 0.71 -0.63
CA CYS A 28 20.76 1.46 -0.61
C CYS A 28 19.56 0.52 -0.50
N LEU A 29 18.56 0.97 0.25
CA LEU A 29 17.23 0.38 0.30
C LEU A 29 16.22 1.48 -0.06
N VAL A 30 15.52 1.29 -1.17
CA VAL A 30 14.38 2.14 -1.55
C VAL A 30 13.13 1.55 -0.90
N VAL A 31 12.36 2.40 -0.22
CA VAL A 31 11.11 2.00 0.46
C VAL A 31 9.97 2.85 -0.06
N THR A 32 8.86 2.23 -0.44
CA THR A 32 7.64 2.91 -0.91
C THR A 32 6.40 2.13 -0.52
N ASP A 33 5.25 2.81 -0.46
CA ASP A 33 3.96 2.12 -0.49
C ASP A 33 3.71 1.58 -1.91
N GLY A 34 2.98 0.47 -2.02
CA GLY A 34 2.45 -0.02 -3.30
C GLY A 34 1.21 0.77 -3.71
N VAL A 35 0.31 0.97 -2.74
CA VAL A 35 -0.89 1.81 -2.85
C VAL A 35 -0.80 2.89 -1.78
N PHE A 36 -0.82 4.15 -2.19
CA PHE A 36 -0.74 5.29 -1.28
C PHE A 36 -2.07 5.57 -0.61
N SER A 37 -2.09 5.51 0.71
CA SER A 37 -3.33 5.49 1.52
C SER A 37 -4.16 6.78 1.45
N MET A 38 -3.55 7.92 1.14
CA MET A 38 -4.26 9.20 1.06
C MET A 38 -4.61 9.59 -0.37
N ASP A 39 -3.76 9.24 -1.32
CA ASP A 39 -3.93 9.63 -2.72
C ASP A 39 -4.63 8.55 -3.56
N GLY A 40 -4.69 7.32 -3.07
CA GLY A 40 -5.25 6.18 -3.81
C GLY A 40 -4.46 5.82 -5.07
N THR A 41 -3.29 6.42 -5.27
CA THR A 41 -2.43 6.16 -6.42
C THR A 41 -1.57 4.91 -6.21
N LEU A 42 -1.08 4.35 -7.30
CA LEU A 42 -0.14 3.22 -7.30
C LEU A 42 1.30 3.73 -7.44
N ALA A 43 2.23 3.06 -6.76
CA ALA A 43 3.65 3.23 -7.06
C ALA A 43 3.94 2.72 -8.49
N PRO A 44 4.80 3.39 -9.26
CA PRO A 44 5.23 2.91 -10.58
C PRO A 44 6.23 1.75 -10.41
N LEU A 45 5.71 0.58 -10.02
CA LEU A 45 6.52 -0.56 -9.59
C LEU A 45 7.50 -1.06 -10.65
N PRO A 46 7.14 -1.17 -11.95
CA PRO A 46 8.08 -1.59 -12.98
C PRO A 46 9.29 -0.65 -13.09
N GLU A 47 9.04 0.65 -13.12
CA GLU A 47 10.08 1.67 -13.26
C GLU A 47 10.95 1.77 -12.01
N LEU A 48 10.36 1.62 -10.81
CA LEU A 48 11.09 1.55 -9.55
C LEU A 48 12.02 0.34 -9.51
N THR A 49 11.52 -0.83 -9.92
CA THR A 49 12.29 -2.07 -9.96
C THR A 49 13.47 -1.95 -10.92
N GLU A 50 13.23 -1.43 -12.13
CA GLU A 50 14.29 -1.21 -13.11
C GLU A 50 15.35 -0.22 -12.61
N LEU A 51 14.89 0.88 -11.99
CA LEU A 51 15.79 1.89 -11.43
C LEU A 51 16.64 1.31 -10.29
N CYS A 52 16.04 0.62 -9.33
CA CYS A 52 16.75 -0.01 -8.23
C CYS A 52 17.78 -1.02 -8.73
N ARG A 53 17.42 -1.87 -9.70
CA ARG A 53 18.32 -2.83 -10.30
C ARG A 53 19.53 -2.16 -10.96
N ARG A 54 19.31 -1.10 -11.73
CA ARG A 54 20.37 -0.35 -12.41
C ARG A 54 21.41 0.23 -11.45
N PHE A 55 20.98 0.63 -10.24
CA PHE A 55 21.87 1.19 -9.22
C PHE A 55 22.29 0.19 -8.12
N GLY A 56 21.89 -1.08 -8.22
CA GLY A 56 22.19 -2.09 -7.21
C GLY A 56 21.55 -1.82 -5.85
N ALA A 57 20.44 -1.06 -5.83
CA ALA A 57 19.65 -0.82 -4.65
C ALA A 57 18.61 -1.94 -4.45
N ALA A 58 18.31 -2.29 -3.20
CA ALA A 58 17.17 -3.15 -2.88
C ALA A 58 15.86 -2.35 -2.88
N LEU A 59 14.76 -2.98 -3.28
CA LEU A 59 13.42 -2.37 -3.27
C LEU A 59 12.52 -3.07 -2.25
N MET A 60 11.98 -2.30 -1.32
CA MET A 60 10.95 -2.73 -0.38
C MET A 60 9.63 -2.00 -0.67
N VAL A 61 8.56 -2.76 -0.81
CA VAL A 61 7.22 -2.23 -1.07
C VAL A 61 6.28 -2.63 0.05
N ASP A 62 5.59 -1.66 0.64
CA ASP A 62 4.48 -1.88 1.56
C ASP A 62 3.17 -1.93 0.75
N ASP A 63 2.64 -3.12 0.58
CA ASP A 63 1.39 -3.38 -0.14
C ASP A 63 0.20 -3.62 0.79
N ALA A 64 0.21 -2.98 1.95
CA ALA A 64 -0.83 -3.11 2.96
C ALA A 64 -2.22 -2.70 2.44
N HIS A 65 -2.29 -1.81 1.47
CA HIS A 65 -3.53 -1.37 0.81
C HIS A 65 -3.82 -2.09 -0.50
N GLY A 66 -2.86 -2.82 -1.07
CA GLY A 66 -3.03 -3.52 -2.33
C GLY A 66 -3.53 -4.96 -2.16
N LEU A 67 -3.01 -5.69 -1.17
CA LEU A 67 -3.48 -7.06 -0.90
C LEU A 67 -4.98 -7.08 -0.62
N GLY A 68 -5.71 -7.91 -1.36
CA GLY A 68 -7.17 -8.07 -1.27
C GLY A 68 -7.95 -7.01 -2.05
N THR A 69 -7.29 -6.05 -2.71
CA THR A 69 -7.97 -4.93 -3.38
C THR A 69 -7.48 -4.65 -4.80
N VAL A 70 -6.20 -4.78 -5.06
CA VAL A 70 -5.55 -4.45 -6.34
C VAL A 70 -5.08 -5.71 -7.04
N GLY A 71 -5.03 -5.69 -8.37
CA GLY A 71 -4.79 -6.86 -9.21
C GLY A 71 -6.06 -7.63 -9.53
N ALA A 72 -6.05 -8.42 -10.59
CA ALA A 72 -7.23 -9.11 -11.12
C ALA A 72 -7.90 -10.06 -10.11
N THR A 73 -7.10 -10.67 -9.23
CA THR A 73 -7.56 -11.58 -8.17
C THR A 73 -7.32 -11.04 -6.76
N GLY A 74 -6.89 -9.78 -6.62
CA GLY A 74 -6.62 -9.14 -5.34
C GLY A 74 -5.27 -9.52 -4.71
N ARG A 75 -4.30 -9.95 -5.51
CA ARG A 75 -2.95 -10.29 -5.02
C ARG A 75 -2.02 -9.08 -4.94
N GLY A 76 -2.59 -7.88 -5.00
CA GLY A 76 -1.88 -6.64 -4.79
C GLY A 76 -1.12 -6.10 -6.00
N ILE A 77 -0.23 -5.16 -5.73
CA ILE A 77 0.47 -4.38 -6.75
C ILE A 77 1.34 -5.24 -7.68
N VAL A 78 1.93 -6.31 -7.17
CA VAL A 78 2.76 -7.22 -7.97
C VAL A 78 1.93 -7.92 -9.05
N GLU A 79 0.71 -8.35 -8.73
CA GLU A 79 -0.22 -8.91 -9.71
C GLU A 79 -0.69 -7.85 -10.69
N HIS A 80 -1.01 -6.66 -10.21
CA HIS A 80 -1.50 -5.55 -11.04
C HIS A 80 -0.55 -5.25 -12.20
N PHE A 81 0.74 -5.25 -11.94
CA PHE A 81 1.77 -5.01 -12.95
C PHE A 81 2.31 -6.27 -13.63
N GLY A 82 1.79 -7.46 -13.30
CA GLY A 82 2.25 -8.72 -13.90
C GLY A 82 3.68 -9.11 -13.50
N MET A 83 4.15 -8.67 -12.34
CA MET A 83 5.54 -8.82 -11.89
C MET A 83 5.78 -10.03 -10.97
N GLN A 84 4.95 -11.07 -11.05
CA GLN A 84 5.06 -12.26 -10.19
C GLN A 84 6.38 -13.02 -10.36
N GLN A 85 7.02 -12.92 -11.52
CA GLN A 85 8.33 -13.52 -11.80
C GLN A 85 9.51 -12.62 -11.44
N ASP A 86 9.24 -11.35 -11.18
CA ASP A 86 10.23 -10.33 -10.86
C ASP A 86 9.69 -9.36 -9.80
N PRO A 87 9.32 -9.86 -8.62
CA PRO A 87 8.77 -9.04 -7.54
C PRO A 87 9.84 -8.15 -6.91
N PRO A 88 9.45 -7.13 -6.11
CA PRO A 88 10.40 -6.38 -5.29
C PRO A 88 11.16 -7.31 -4.33
N ASP A 89 12.35 -6.90 -3.90
CA ASP A 89 13.19 -7.69 -2.99
C ASP A 89 12.49 -8.01 -1.66
N VAL A 90 11.68 -7.07 -1.20
CA VAL A 90 10.86 -7.21 0.01
C VAL A 90 9.46 -6.68 -0.25
N LEU A 91 8.45 -7.50 -0.01
CA LEU A 91 7.05 -7.10 -0.02
C LEU A 91 6.46 -7.25 1.38
N VAL A 92 5.82 -6.20 1.89
CA VAL A 92 5.14 -6.21 3.18
C VAL A 92 3.64 -6.17 2.96
N VAL A 93 2.91 -7.01 3.67
CA VAL A 93 1.44 -7.06 3.62
C VAL A 93 0.85 -7.10 5.02
N THR A 94 -0.39 -6.65 5.17
CA THR A 94 -1.09 -6.67 6.46
C THR A 94 -2.33 -7.56 6.43
N GLY A 95 -2.61 -8.19 7.58
CA GLY A 95 -3.86 -8.89 7.83
C GLY A 95 -4.99 -8.01 8.36
N SER A 96 -4.69 -6.75 8.73
CA SER A 96 -5.62 -5.88 9.45
C SER A 96 -6.50 -4.99 8.56
N LYS A 97 -6.39 -5.12 7.25
CA LYS A 97 -7.21 -4.37 6.28
C LYS A 97 -8.15 -5.31 5.53
N ALA A 98 -7.89 -5.62 4.27
CA ALA A 98 -8.78 -6.45 3.46
C ALA A 98 -9.02 -7.86 4.02
N LEU A 99 -8.07 -8.42 4.76
CA LEU A 99 -8.22 -9.74 5.38
C LEU A 99 -9.00 -9.72 6.70
N GLY A 100 -9.32 -8.54 7.26
CA GLY A 100 -10.19 -8.36 8.44
C GLY A 100 -9.71 -9.06 9.72
N ALA A 101 -8.40 -9.24 9.89
CA ALA A 101 -7.80 -9.90 11.04
C ALA A 101 -6.69 -9.01 11.67
N GLU A 102 -5.66 -9.61 12.23
CA GLU A 102 -4.51 -8.91 12.79
C GLU A 102 -3.21 -9.42 12.17
N GLY A 103 -2.11 -8.70 12.42
CA GLY A 103 -0.78 -9.11 11.99
C GLY A 103 -0.45 -8.71 10.56
N GLY A 104 0.57 -9.33 10.02
CA GLY A 104 1.08 -9.09 8.69
C GLY A 104 2.16 -10.10 8.31
N ALA A 105 2.66 -9.98 7.11
CA ALA A 105 3.72 -10.85 6.61
C ALA A 105 4.75 -10.05 5.79
N VAL A 106 5.96 -10.56 5.80
CA VAL A 106 7.03 -10.10 4.92
C VAL A 106 7.34 -11.24 3.94
N LEU A 107 7.30 -10.93 2.67
CA LEU A 107 7.64 -11.83 1.58
C LEU A 107 8.98 -11.34 1.00
N ALA A 108 9.96 -12.23 0.96
CA ALA A 108 11.29 -11.93 0.45
C ALA A 108 12.04 -13.25 0.14
N SER A 109 13.29 -13.15 -0.31
CA SER A 109 14.14 -14.33 -0.48
C SER A 109 14.37 -15.07 0.84
N GLU A 110 14.66 -16.36 0.78
CA GLU A 110 14.92 -17.19 1.96
C GLU A 110 16.01 -16.60 2.86
N SER A 111 17.07 -16.05 2.27
CA SER A 111 18.17 -15.43 3.02
C SER A 111 17.74 -14.18 3.79
N VAL A 112 16.91 -13.34 3.19
CA VAL A 112 16.32 -12.15 3.86
C VAL A 112 15.39 -12.58 4.99
N ILE A 113 14.53 -13.55 4.77
CA ILE A 113 13.63 -14.08 5.80
C ILE A 113 14.41 -14.71 6.94
N ALA A 114 15.44 -15.49 6.66
CA ALA A 114 16.31 -16.08 7.70
C ALA A 114 16.98 -14.98 8.54
N MET A 115 17.50 -13.93 7.90
CA MET A 115 18.06 -12.77 8.60
C MET A 115 17.02 -12.06 9.47
N LEU A 116 15.83 -11.79 8.96
CA LEU A 116 14.76 -11.13 9.71
C LEU A 116 14.36 -11.93 10.95
N ARG A 117 14.20 -13.25 10.83
CA ARG A 117 13.89 -14.15 11.97
C ARG A 117 14.92 -14.07 13.09
N GLN A 118 16.18 -13.77 12.77
CA GLN A 118 17.26 -13.70 13.77
C GLN A 118 17.56 -12.29 14.27
N ARG A 119 17.25 -11.25 13.48
CA ARG A 119 17.73 -9.89 13.72
C ARG A 119 16.62 -8.85 13.86
N ALA A 120 15.41 -9.10 13.34
CA ALA A 120 14.30 -8.16 13.47
C ALA A 120 13.77 -8.18 14.90
N ARG A 121 14.15 -7.18 15.69
CA ARG A 121 13.78 -7.08 17.12
C ARG A 121 12.25 -7.15 17.34
N PRO A 122 11.40 -6.46 16.55
CA PRO A 122 9.95 -6.57 16.71
C PRO A 122 9.43 -8.00 16.52
N TYR A 123 10.08 -8.80 15.67
CA TYR A 123 9.72 -10.20 15.46
C TYR A 123 10.25 -11.08 16.60
N VAL A 124 11.55 -10.96 16.93
CA VAL A 124 12.23 -11.81 17.92
C VAL A 124 11.61 -11.66 19.32
N TYR A 125 11.20 -10.45 19.69
CA TYR A 125 10.68 -10.13 21.03
C TYR A 125 9.16 -9.98 21.08
N SER A 126 8.44 -10.37 20.02
CA SER A 126 6.98 -10.42 20.01
C SER A 126 6.45 -11.81 20.34
N THR A 127 5.27 -11.83 20.94
CA THR A 127 4.51 -13.07 21.10
C THR A 127 3.89 -13.46 19.75
N ALA A 128 3.84 -14.75 19.46
CA ALA A 128 3.20 -15.27 18.26
C ALA A 128 1.70 -14.90 18.21
N PRO A 129 1.12 -14.71 17.00
CA PRO A 129 -0.32 -14.54 16.84
C PRO A 129 -1.10 -15.69 17.46
N SER A 130 -2.29 -15.39 17.97
CA SER A 130 -3.15 -16.44 18.53
C SER A 130 -3.64 -17.41 17.42
N PRO A 131 -3.95 -18.67 17.76
CA PRO A 131 -4.53 -19.61 16.79
C PRO A 131 -5.80 -19.09 16.11
N ALA A 132 -6.61 -18.31 16.83
CA ALA A 132 -7.83 -17.71 16.29
C ALA A 132 -7.50 -16.70 15.17
N VAL A 133 -6.50 -15.85 15.37
CA VAL A 133 -6.03 -14.91 14.33
C VAL A 133 -5.47 -15.66 13.13
N CYS A 134 -4.67 -16.71 13.35
CA CYS A 134 -4.15 -17.52 12.25
C CYS A 134 -5.28 -18.19 11.45
N ALA A 135 -6.29 -18.73 12.13
CA ALA A 135 -7.45 -19.34 11.48
C ALA A 135 -8.26 -18.30 10.68
N ALA A 136 -8.46 -17.10 11.23
CA ALA A 136 -9.15 -16.01 10.53
C ALA A 136 -8.41 -15.59 9.25
N LEU A 137 -7.08 -15.42 9.32
CA LEU A 137 -6.25 -15.10 8.16
C LEU A 137 -6.32 -16.20 7.09
N THR A 138 -6.26 -17.48 7.51
CA THR A 138 -6.38 -18.61 6.57
C THR A 138 -7.73 -18.58 5.88
N ALA A 139 -8.83 -18.43 6.63
CA ALA A 139 -10.18 -18.37 6.06
C ALA A 139 -10.35 -17.17 5.10
N ALA A 140 -9.81 -16.01 5.45
CA ALA A 140 -9.84 -14.82 4.58
C ALA A 140 -9.08 -15.05 3.27
N LEU A 141 -7.91 -15.70 3.32
CA LEU A 141 -7.15 -16.06 2.13
C LEU A 141 -7.87 -17.10 1.28
N ASP A 142 -8.55 -18.07 1.89
CA ASP A 142 -9.36 -19.06 1.17
C ASP A 142 -10.54 -18.39 0.46
N ILE A 143 -11.21 -17.43 1.09
CA ILE A 143 -12.27 -16.63 0.47
C ILE A 143 -11.71 -15.82 -0.69
N LEU A 144 -10.58 -15.13 -0.49
CA LEU A 144 -9.95 -14.31 -1.51
C LEU A 144 -9.55 -15.12 -2.76
N ASN A 145 -9.04 -16.33 -2.56
CA ASN A 145 -8.64 -17.24 -3.65
C ASN A 145 -9.80 -18.12 -4.18
N GLY A 146 -10.95 -18.05 -3.55
CA GLY A 146 -12.10 -18.90 -3.89
C GLY A 146 -13.02 -18.32 -4.97
N PRO A 147 -14.02 -19.10 -5.42
CA PRO A 147 -14.96 -18.67 -6.46
C PRO A 147 -15.89 -17.53 -6.01
N ASN A 148 -16.02 -17.30 -4.72
CA ASN A 148 -16.84 -16.25 -4.13
C ASN A 148 -15.99 -15.06 -3.65
N SER A 149 -14.83 -14.83 -4.26
CA SER A 149 -13.97 -13.69 -3.94
C SER A 149 -14.74 -12.37 -4.12
N PRO A 150 -14.68 -11.44 -3.16
CA PRO A 150 -15.34 -10.14 -3.27
C PRO A 150 -14.62 -9.16 -4.21
N VAL A 151 -13.43 -9.48 -4.70
CA VAL A 151 -12.59 -8.59 -5.51
C VAL A 151 -13.29 -8.11 -6.79
N PRO A 152 -13.97 -8.97 -7.58
CA PRO A 152 -14.69 -8.49 -8.77
C PRO A 152 -15.80 -7.50 -8.44
N ASP A 153 -16.49 -7.67 -7.31
CA ASP A 153 -17.54 -6.75 -6.87
C ASP A 153 -16.95 -5.42 -6.41
N LEU A 154 -15.83 -5.47 -5.72
CA LEU A 154 -15.08 -4.28 -5.32
C LEU A 154 -14.67 -3.47 -6.56
N HIS A 155 -14.07 -4.09 -7.56
CA HIS A 155 -13.66 -3.40 -8.78
C HIS A 155 -14.83 -2.75 -9.51
N ARG A 156 -15.98 -3.45 -9.66
CA ARG A 156 -17.19 -2.86 -10.22
C ARG A 156 -17.69 -1.64 -9.43
N ASN A 157 -17.57 -1.67 -8.11
CA ASN A 157 -17.97 -0.53 -7.28
C ASN A 157 -16.99 0.65 -7.42
N VAL A 158 -15.68 0.39 -7.53
CA VAL A 158 -14.66 1.42 -7.82
C VAL A 158 -14.95 2.08 -9.17
N ASP A 159 -15.18 1.30 -10.23
CA ASP A 159 -15.52 1.83 -11.56
C ASP A 159 -16.78 2.69 -11.55
N ARG A 160 -17.81 2.25 -10.84
CA ARG A 160 -19.05 3.02 -10.69
C ARG A 160 -18.82 4.34 -9.95
N MET A 161 -18.00 4.33 -8.90
CA MET A 161 -17.66 5.53 -8.13
C MET A 161 -16.84 6.50 -8.97
N ALA A 162 -15.78 6.00 -9.62
CA ALA A 162 -14.94 6.78 -10.53
C ALA A 162 -15.77 7.46 -11.62
N THR A 163 -16.62 6.71 -12.31
CA THR A 163 -17.53 7.26 -13.34
C THR A 163 -18.42 8.37 -12.79
N ARG A 164 -18.99 8.21 -11.60
CA ARG A 164 -19.86 9.22 -10.98
C ARG A 164 -19.11 10.48 -10.54
N LEU A 165 -17.84 10.35 -10.24
CA LEU A 165 -16.94 11.46 -9.92
C LEU A 165 -16.32 12.10 -11.16
N GLY A 166 -16.64 11.62 -12.37
CA GLY A 166 -16.09 12.13 -13.63
C GLY A 166 -14.64 11.73 -13.87
N LEU A 167 -14.19 10.64 -13.26
CA LEU A 167 -12.87 10.05 -13.50
C LEU A 167 -13.00 8.98 -14.60
N ASP A 168 -12.07 8.96 -15.55
CA ASP A 168 -12.09 7.96 -16.64
C ASP A 168 -11.85 6.55 -16.10
N THR A 169 -10.86 6.39 -15.23
CA THR A 169 -10.52 5.15 -14.55
C THR A 169 -9.94 5.45 -13.17
N TRP A 170 -10.01 4.50 -12.26
CA TRP A 170 -9.35 4.60 -10.96
C TRP A 170 -8.83 3.24 -10.52
N PRO A 171 -7.56 3.11 -10.08
CA PRO A 171 -6.94 1.80 -9.90
C PRO A 171 -7.18 1.16 -8.53
N THR A 172 -7.72 1.88 -7.54
CA THR A 172 -7.80 1.41 -6.15
C THR A 172 -9.15 1.75 -5.51
N PRO A 173 -9.53 1.12 -4.40
CA PRO A 173 -10.75 1.47 -3.67
C PRO A 173 -10.64 2.77 -2.87
N ILE A 174 -9.49 3.42 -2.86
CA ILE A 174 -9.28 4.72 -2.21
C ILE A 174 -9.46 5.80 -3.25
N VAL A 175 -10.59 6.51 -3.20
CA VAL A 175 -10.98 7.54 -4.17
C VAL A 175 -11.07 8.88 -3.44
N PRO A 176 -10.00 9.66 -3.35
CA PRO A 176 -10.00 10.91 -2.61
C PRO A 176 -10.77 12.00 -3.36
N VAL A 177 -11.61 12.72 -2.62
CA VAL A 177 -12.31 13.90 -3.12
C VAL A 177 -11.69 15.14 -2.50
N ALA A 178 -11.01 15.94 -3.31
CA ALA A 178 -10.33 17.14 -2.83
C ALA A 178 -11.36 18.21 -2.39
N VAL A 179 -11.24 18.64 -1.15
CA VAL A 179 -12.04 19.76 -0.58
C VAL A 179 -11.16 20.98 -0.36
N GLY A 180 -9.92 20.79 0.10
CA GLY A 180 -8.94 21.84 0.34
C GLY A 180 -9.02 22.43 1.74
N ASP A 181 -10.11 23.10 2.09
CA ASP A 181 -10.30 23.68 3.41
C ASP A 181 -10.70 22.63 4.45
N GLU A 182 -10.06 22.67 5.62
CA GLU A 182 -10.25 21.65 6.67
C GLU A 182 -11.64 21.74 7.33
N ALA A 183 -12.13 22.97 7.54
CA ALA A 183 -13.47 23.17 8.13
C ALA A 183 -14.58 22.70 7.17
N SER A 184 -14.43 23.02 5.89
CA SER A 184 -15.35 22.56 4.84
C SER A 184 -15.37 21.04 4.70
N ALA A 185 -14.22 20.38 4.81
CA ALA A 185 -14.14 18.91 4.76
C ALA A 185 -14.86 18.27 5.98
N VAL A 186 -14.66 18.83 7.18
CA VAL A 186 -15.37 18.37 8.39
C VAL A 186 -16.89 18.58 8.27
N GLN A 187 -17.31 19.73 7.76
CA GLN A 187 -18.72 20.02 7.56
C GLN A 187 -19.36 19.06 6.54
N ALA A 188 -18.69 18.82 5.41
CA ALA A 188 -19.16 17.89 4.39
C ALA A 188 -19.24 16.45 4.92
N ALA A 189 -18.24 16.00 5.69
CA ALA A 189 -18.29 14.68 6.33
C ALA A 189 -19.47 14.56 7.32
N HIS A 190 -19.79 15.63 8.06
CA HIS A 190 -20.93 15.67 8.97
C HIS A 190 -22.27 15.58 8.20
N GLU A 191 -22.43 16.37 7.15
CA GLU A 191 -23.65 16.38 6.32
C GLU A 191 -23.88 15.04 5.62
N LEU A 192 -22.81 14.37 5.16
CA LEU A 192 -22.88 13.01 4.64
C LEU A 192 -23.29 12.02 5.72
N GLY A 193 -22.77 12.19 6.95
CA GLY A 193 -23.12 11.37 8.11
C GLY A 193 -24.61 11.46 8.46
N GLU A 194 -25.22 12.67 8.40
CA GLU A 194 -26.67 12.88 8.61
C GLU A 194 -27.52 12.14 7.55
N GLN A 195 -26.97 11.92 6.36
CA GLN A 195 -27.58 11.15 5.28
C GLN A 195 -27.29 9.64 5.35
N GLY A 196 -26.57 9.19 6.37
CA GLY A 196 -26.22 7.78 6.58
C GLY A 196 -24.94 7.33 5.87
N TRP A 197 -24.13 8.25 5.35
CA TRP A 197 -22.84 7.95 4.71
C TRP A 197 -21.68 8.25 5.64
N PHE A 198 -20.91 7.23 5.97
CA PHE A 198 -19.69 7.41 6.75
C PHE A 198 -18.51 7.70 5.79
N VAL A 199 -18.13 8.98 5.69
CA VAL A 199 -16.99 9.45 4.89
C VAL A 199 -16.09 10.29 5.80
N PRO A 200 -14.88 9.85 6.13
CA PRO A 200 -14.01 10.59 7.03
C PRO A 200 -13.36 11.79 6.36
N ALA A 201 -13.28 12.92 7.06
CA ALA A 201 -12.51 14.07 6.63
C ALA A 201 -11.04 13.88 7.00
N MET A 202 -10.17 13.69 6.00
CA MET A 202 -8.73 13.67 6.17
C MET A 202 -8.17 15.09 6.10
N ARG A 203 -7.48 15.51 7.16
CA ARG A 203 -6.93 16.86 7.33
C ARG A 203 -5.58 16.82 8.01
N TRP A 204 -4.97 17.98 8.22
CA TRP A 204 -3.74 18.10 8.99
C TRP A 204 -3.85 17.36 10.35
N PRO A 205 -2.83 16.57 10.77
CA PRO A 205 -1.51 16.38 10.13
C PRO A 205 -1.44 15.23 9.10
N THR A 206 -2.53 14.51 8.86
CA THR A 206 -2.56 13.34 7.95
C THR A 206 -2.29 13.74 6.50
N VAL A 207 -2.84 14.87 6.08
CA VAL A 207 -2.55 15.50 4.79
C VAL A 207 -2.00 16.93 5.02
N PRO A 208 -1.29 17.53 4.07
CA PRO A 208 -0.80 18.89 4.20
C PRO A 208 -1.94 19.90 4.46
N ARG A 209 -1.62 21.04 5.11
CA ARG A 209 -2.59 22.11 5.33
C ARG A 209 -3.19 22.59 4.01
N SER A 210 -4.49 22.94 4.05
CA SER A 210 -5.25 23.36 2.88
C SER A 210 -5.34 22.30 1.76
N ARG A 211 -5.15 21.03 2.09
CA ARG A 211 -5.30 19.87 1.21
C ARG A 211 -6.22 18.80 1.82
N ALA A 212 -7.22 19.24 2.59
CA ALA A 212 -8.19 18.30 3.16
C ALA A 212 -8.98 17.57 2.06
N ILE A 213 -9.26 16.31 2.30
CA ILE A 213 -9.98 15.38 1.40
C ILE A 213 -11.06 14.63 2.16
N LEU A 214 -12.04 14.14 1.42
CA LEU A 214 -13.03 13.13 1.84
C LEU A 214 -12.70 11.79 1.22
#